data_7a1f150e3af79714c6122af48e11eaa4
#
_entry.id   7a1f150e3af79714c6122af48e11eaa4
#
_cell.length_a   1.000
_cell.length_b   1.000
_cell.length_c   1.000
_cell.angle_alpha   90.00
_cell.angle_beta   90.00
_cell.angle_gamma   90.00
#
_symmetry.space_group_name_H-M   'P 1'
#
loop_
_entity.id
_entity.type
_entity.pdbx_description
1 polymer ?
#
loop_
_entity_poly.entity_id
_entity_poly.type
_entity_poly.pdbx_seq_one_letter_code
_entity_poly.pdbx_strand_id
1 'polypeptide(L)'
;QTVEDYHACAGPKAVIDYGYHLIISDPTPEVLGQELPALIKSGFTSFKVYMTYDLLRLDDRQMLDVLDTARREGALVMIHAENYEMIRWLTEKLIDGGNSAPKYHAVSHSRIGEGEATHRAIALSRLVDTPILIVHVSTEEATTEIRRAQDLGLKVYGETCPQYLFLTADDLDKDGMEGAKFCCSPPPRDAA
;
A
#
# COMPACT_ATOMS: atom_id res chain seq x y z
N GLN A 1 6.76 -1.16 -22.80
CA GLN A 1 8.19 -1.27 -22.45
C GLN A 1 8.39 -1.88 -21.06
N THR A 2 7.93 -1.27 -19.96
CA THR A 2 8.15 -1.76 -18.58
C THR A 2 7.73 -3.23 -18.39
N VAL A 3 6.55 -3.63 -18.87
CA VAL A 3 6.05 -5.01 -18.78
C VAL A 3 6.96 -5.99 -19.54
N GLU A 4 7.41 -5.61 -20.72
CA GLU A 4 8.32 -6.43 -21.54
C GLU A 4 9.67 -6.64 -20.84
N ASP A 5 10.22 -5.58 -20.23
CA ASP A 5 11.48 -5.63 -19.48
C ASP A 5 11.35 -6.56 -18.26
N TYR A 6 10.24 -6.50 -17.53
CA TYR A 6 9.98 -7.41 -16.41
C TYR A 6 9.79 -8.85 -16.86
N HIS A 7 9.11 -9.12 -17.99
CA HIS A 7 9.02 -10.46 -18.58
C HIS A 7 10.38 -10.99 -18.98
N ALA A 8 11.24 -10.18 -19.57
CA ALA A 8 12.61 -10.56 -19.94
C ALA A 8 13.45 -10.96 -18.71
N CYS A 9 13.21 -10.32 -17.56
CA CYS A 9 13.88 -10.65 -16.30
C CYS A 9 13.31 -11.90 -15.61
N ALA A 10 11.99 -12.07 -15.60
CA ALA A 10 11.30 -13.13 -14.87
C ALA A 10 11.25 -14.46 -15.64
N GLY A 11 10.95 -14.42 -16.94
CA GLY A 11 10.71 -15.60 -17.76
C GLY A 11 11.83 -16.64 -17.71
N PRO A 12 13.12 -16.27 -17.81
CA PRO A 12 14.22 -17.25 -17.72
C PRO A 12 14.43 -17.86 -16.32
N LYS A 13 13.81 -17.30 -15.28
CA LYS A 13 14.05 -17.66 -13.86
C LYS A 13 12.82 -18.25 -13.18
N ALA A 14 11.64 -17.96 -13.67
CA ALA A 14 10.39 -18.44 -13.07
C ALA A 14 10.25 -19.94 -13.26
N VAL A 15 9.91 -20.65 -12.19
CA VAL A 15 9.66 -22.10 -12.18
C VAL A 15 8.17 -22.43 -12.00
N ILE A 16 7.34 -21.40 -11.83
CA ILE A 16 5.87 -21.44 -11.76
C ILE A 16 5.31 -20.29 -12.57
N ASP A 17 4.00 -20.27 -12.77
CA ASP A 17 3.30 -19.15 -13.37
C ASP A 17 3.52 -17.88 -12.56
N TYR A 18 3.58 -16.72 -13.21
CA TYR A 18 3.77 -15.43 -12.60
C TYR A 18 2.96 -14.34 -13.30
N GLY A 19 2.65 -13.28 -12.57
CA GLY A 19 1.99 -12.06 -13.07
C GLY A 19 2.56 -10.83 -12.41
N TYR A 20 2.05 -9.66 -12.79
CA TYR A 20 2.50 -8.38 -12.27
C TYR A 20 1.34 -7.54 -11.76
N HIS A 21 1.59 -6.81 -10.67
CA HIS A 21 0.80 -5.68 -10.23
C HIS A 21 1.54 -4.41 -10.62
N LEU A 22 0.99 -3.64 -11.55
CA LEU A 22 1.67 -2.46 -12.06
C LEU A 22 1.52 -1.29 -11.09
N ILE A 23 2.64 -0.63 -10.78
CA ILE A 23 2.65 0.57 -9.93
C ILE A 23 2.27 1.79 -10.77
N ILE A 24 1.34 2.60 -10.24
CA ILE A 24 0.98 3.90 -10.81
C ILE A 24 1.42 4.97 -9.82
N SER A 25 2.43 5.75 -10.20
CA SER A 25 2.97 6.87 -9.42
C SER A 25 2.80 8.22 -10.10
N ASP A 26 2.46 8.22 -11.40
CA ASP A 26 2.22 9.43 -12.18
C ASP A 26 1.00 9.23 -13.11
N PRO A 27 -0.23 9.44 -12.60
CA PRO A 27 -1.46 9.21 -13.36
C PRO A 27 -1.77 10.37 -14.31
N THR A 28 -0.93 10.54 -15.35
CA THR A 28 -1.16 11.54 -16.40
C THR A 28 -2.40 11.19 -17.22
N PRO A 29 -2.99 12.15 -17.96
CA PRO A 29 -4.10 11.88 -18.89
C PRO A 29 -3.77 10.79 -19.92
N GLU A 30 -2.51 10.67 -20.35
CA GLU A 30 -2.04 9.63 -21.25
C GLU A 30 -2.03 8.26 -20.58
N VAL A 31 -1.47 8.17 -19.36
CA VAL A 31 -1.47 6.93 -18.57
C VAL A 31 -2.91 6.44 -18.34
N LEU A 32 -3.80 7.32 -17.87
CA LEU A 32 -5.18 6.96 -17.54
C LEU A 32 -6.05 6.68 -18.77
N GLY A 33 -5.84 7.40 -19.86
CA GLY A 33 -6.68 7.34 -21.06
C GLY A 33 -6.21 6.34 -22.12
N GLN A 34 -4.94 5.95 -22.11
CA GLN A 34 -4.35 5.11 -23.15
C GLN A 34 -3.60 3.90 -22.59
N GLU A 35 -2.61 4.12 -21.73
CA GLU A 35 -1.73 3.03 -21.28
C GLU A 35 -2.44 2.03 -20.40
N LEU A 36 -3.15 2.48 -19.35
CA LEU A 36 -3.89 1.58 -18.45
C LEU A 36 -4.96 0.77 -19.17
N PRO A 37 -5.85 1.36 -20.00
CA PRO A 37 -6.81 0.58 -20.77
C PRO A 37 -6.16 -0.46 -21.69
N ALA A 38 -5.02 -0.14 -22.32
CA ALA A 38 -4.30 -1.09 -23.16
C ALA A 38 -3.72 -2.25 -22.35
N LEU A 39 -3.14 -1.98 -21.18
CA LEU A 39 -2.58 -3.00 -20.27
C LEU A 39 -3.68 -3.90 -19.69
N ILE A 40 -4.83 -3.35 -19.31
CA ILE A 40 -5.98 -4.13 -18.82
C ILE A 40 -6.47 -5.08 -19.92
N LYS A 41 -6.62 -4.61 -21.14
CA LYS A 41 -6.98 -5.46 -22.30
C LYS A 41 -5.96 -6.56 -22.58
N SER A 42 -4.69 -6.33 -22.22
CA SER A 42 -3.61 -7.32 -22.33
C SER A 42 -3.55 -8.30 -21.14
N GLY A 43 -4.48 -8.19 -20.17
CA GLY A 43 -4.59 -9.10 -19.04
C GLY A 43 -3.99 -8.61 -17.72
N PHE A 44 -3.42 -7.40 -17.66
CA PHE A 44 -2.90 -6.82 -16.42
C PHE A 44 -4.03 -6.05 -15.71
N THR A 45 -4.82 -6.77 -14.91
CA THR A 45 -6.07 -6.28 -14.33
C THR A 45 -5.94 -5.81 -12.88
N SER A 46 -4.72 -5.59 -12.38
CA SER A 46 -4.49 -5.07 -11.03
C SER A 46 -3.35 -4.05 -11.01
N PHE A 47 -3.58 -2.96 -10.26
CA PHE A 47 -2.65 -1.84 -10.14
C PHE A 47 -2.35 -1.54 -8.69
N LYS A 48 -1.10 -1.16 -8.39
CA LYS A 48 -0.67 -0.77 -7.05
C LYS A 48 -0.48 0.74 -7.00
N VAL A 49 -1.08 1.36 -5.98
CA VAL A 49 -0.94 2.78 -5.67
C VAL A 49 -0.54 2.97 -4.21
N TYR A 50 0.00 4.13 -3.89
CA TYR A 50 0.53 4.45 -2.59
C TYR A 50 -0.07 5.76 -2.06
N MET A 51 -0.38 5.78 -0.76
CA MET A 51 -0.80 6.98 -0.05
C MET A 51 0.37 7.61 0.74
N THR A 52 1.54 6.98 0.72
CA THR A 52 2.78 7.46 1.33
C THR A 52 3.96 7.27 0.38
N TYR A 53 5.16 7.71 0.77
CA TYR A 53 6.43 7.78 0.03
C TYR A 53 6.51 8.94 -0.98
N ASP A 54 7.57 9.75 -0.86
CA ASP A 54 7.75 11.00 -1.62
C ASP A 54 7.64 10.83 -3.15
N LEU A 55 8.13 9.72 -3.69
CA LEU A 55 8.16 9.47 -5.14
C LEU A 55 6.98 8.62 -5.67
N LEU A 56 6.14 8.08 -4.79
CA LEU A 56 5.11 7.12 -5.17
C LEU A 56 3.70 7.55 -4.78
N ARG A 57 3.57 8.43 -3.79
CA ARG A 57 2.26 8.80 -3.26
C ARG A 57 1.41 9.54 -4.29
N LEU A 58 0.14 9.18 -4.29
CA LEU A 58 -0.91 9.91 -4.98
C LEU A 58 -1.68 10.75 -3.97
N ASP A 59 -2.11 11.94 -4.37
CA ASP A 59 -3.10 12.70 -3.64
C ASP A 59 -4.52 12.15 -3.87
N ASP A 60 -5.51 12.64 -3.11
CA ASP A 60 -6.88 12.14 -3.19
C ASP A 60 -7.50 12.33 -4.58
N ARG A 61 -7.15 13.40 -5.29
CA ARG A 61 -7.62 13.63 -6.66
C ARG A 61 -7.04 12.61 -7.63
N GLN A 62 -5.74 12.38 -7.57
CA GLN A 62 -5.04 11.39 -8.38
C GLN A 62 -5.56 9.97 -8.08
N MET A 63 -5.80 9.66 -6.80
CA MET A 63 -6.42 8.39 -6.38
C MET A 63 -7.79 8.20 -7.02
N LEU A 64 -8.66 9.22 -7.01
CA LEU A 64 -9.98 9.15 -7.64
C LEU A 64 -9.89 8.91 -9.14
N ASP A 65 -8.98 9.58 -9.83
CA ASP A 65 -8.79 9.43 -11.27
C ASP A 65 -8.32 8.01 -11.64
N VAL A 66 -7.42 7.40 -10.84
CA VAL A 66 -7.01 5.99 -11.00
C VAL A 66 -8.16 5.04 -10.71
N LEU A 67 -8.88 5.25 -9.60
CA LEU A 67 -10.02 4.41 -9.20
C LEU A 67 -11.13 4.43 -10.25
N ASP A 68 -11.49 5.60 -10.78
CA ASP A 68 -12.50 5.73 -11.84
C ASP A 68 -12.07 5.01 -13.13
N THR A 69 -10.80 5.15 -13.51
CA THR A 69 -10.26 4.43 -14.67
C THR A 69 -10.32 2.91 -14.44
N ALA A 70 -9.89 2.42 -13.28
CA ALA A 70 -9.95 1.01 -12.92
C ALA A 70 -11.38 0.48 -12.96
N ARG A 71 -12.36 1.24 -12.45
CA ARG A 71 -13.78 0.88 -12.51
C ARG A 71 -14.28 0.73 -13.94
N ARG A 72 -14.03 1.72 -14.80
CA ARG A 72 -14.48 1.71 -16.19
C ARG A 72 -13.90 0.55 -17.00
N GLU A 73 -12.66 0.22 -16.73
CA GLU A 73 -11.92 -0.83 -17.46
C GLU A 73 -11.99 -2.21 -16.79
N GLY A 74 -12.56 -2.34 -15.58
CA GLY A 74 -12.74 -3.61 -14.89
C GLY A 74 -11.49 -4.13 -14.18
N ALA A 75 -10.69 -3.24 -13.57
CA ALA A 75 -9.48 -3.59 -12.83
C ALA A 75 -9.64 -3.44 -11.32
N LEU A 76 -8.74 -4.08 -10.56
CA LEU A 76 -8.61 -3.99 -9.11
C LEU A 76 -7.48 -3.01 -8.74
N VAL A 77 -7.73 -2.11 -7.79
CA VAL A 77 -6.69 -1.22 -7.26
C VAL A 77 -6.22 -1.73 -5.90
N MET A 78 -4.93 -1.98 -5.79
CA MET A 78 -4.22 -2.39 -4.57
C MET A 78 -3.61 -1.15 -3.93
N ILE A 79 -3.88 -0.92 -2.64
CA ILE A 79 -3.53 0.34 -1.97
C ILE A 79 -2.61 0.10 -0.78
N HIS A 80 -1.44 0.73 -0.79
CA HIS A 80 -0.63 0.92 0.40
C HIS A 80 -1.22 2.09 1.19
N ALA A 81 -1.89 1.80 2.29
CA ALA A 81 -2.69 2.74 3.06
C ALA A 81 -1.99 3.14 4.36
N GLU A 82 -1.10 4.11 4.30
CA GLU A 82 -0.51 4.80 5.45
C GLU A 82 -0.56 6.31 5.24
N ASN A 83 -0.80 7.08 6.32
CA ASN A 83 -0.90 8.53 6.25
C ASN A 83 0.48 9.18 6.15
N TYR A 84 0.80 9.73 4.99
CA TYR A 84 2.08 10.36 4.70
C TYR A 84 2.43 11.51 5.65
N GLU A 85 1.51 12.42 5.92
CA GLU A 85 1.79 13.60 6.73
C GLU A 85 2.03 13.23 8.20
N MET A 86 1.32 12.23 8.72
CA MET A 86 1.56 11.71 10.07
C MET A 86 2.94 11.07 10.18
N ILE A 87 3.31 10.21 9.22
CA ILE A 87 4.61 9.56 9.19
C ILE A 87 5.72 10.60 9.13
N ARG A 88 5.61 11.56 8.22
CA ARG A 88 6.63 12.59 8.03
C ARG A 88 6.80 13.45 9.28
N TRP A 89 5.71 13.93 9.84
CA TRP A 89 5.74 14.76 11.06
C TRP A 89 6.36 14.01 12.25
N LEU A 90 5.95 12.74 12.47
CA LEU A 90 6.51 11.91 13.54
C LEU A 90 8.00 11.62 13.31
N THR A 91 8.39 11.29 12.07
CA THR A 91 9.78 11.02 11.72
C THR A 91 10.68 12.25 12.01
N GLU A 92 10.25 13.45 11.60
CA GLU A 92 10.96 14.69 11.86
C GLU A 92 11.12 14.93 13.38
N LYS A 93 10.05 14.78 14.16
CA LYS A 93 10.09 14.92 15.61
C LYS A 93 11.00 13.91 16.32
N LEU A 94 11.01 12.68 15.85
CA LEU A 94 11.87 11.64 16.40
C LEU A 94 13.35 11.96 16.11
N ILE A 95 13.69 12.34 14.88
CA ILE A 95 15.05 12.68 14.47
C ILE A 95 15.52 13.93 15.24
N ASP A 96 14.71 14.99 15.34
CA ASP A 96 15.03 16.19 16.11
C ASP A 96 15.29 15.88 17.59
N GLY A 97 14.61 14.87 18.14
CA GLY A 97 14.79 14.37 19.50
C GLY A 97 15.98 13.39 19.66
N GLY A 98 16.77 13.15 18.61
CA GLY A 98 17.90 12.19 18.64
C GLY A 98 17.48 10.72 18.56
N ASN A 99 16.23 10.44 18.21
CA ASN A 99 15.65 9.10 18.15
C ASN A 99 15.71 8.52 16.72
N SER A 100 16.86 7.95 16.36
CA SER A 100 17.14 7.41 15.00
C SER A 100 17.35 5.89 14.94
N ALA A 101 17.21 5.17 16.08
CA ALA A 101 17.34 3.72 16.10
C ALA A 101 16.18 3.03 15.35
N PRO A 102 16.37 1.80 14.82
CA PRO A 102 15.36 1.10 14.01
C PRO A 102 13.98 0.98 14.65
N LYS A 103 13.90 0.83 15.98
CA LYS A 103 12.61 0.77 16.72
C LYS A 103 11.71 1.98 16.48
N TYR A 104 12.27 3.16 16.20
CA TYR A 104 11.50 4.37 15.95
C TYR A 104 10.79 4.36 14.59
N HIS A 105 11.14 3.44 13.71
CA HIS A 105 10.37 3.19 12.49
C HIS A 105 8.93 2.79 12.80
N ALA A 106 8.72 1.86 13.75
CA ALA A 106 7.37 1.48 14.18
C ALA A 106 6.61 2.63 14.85
N VAL A 107 7.31 3.54 15.53
CA VAL A 107 6.70 4.73 16.16
C VAL A 107 6.26 5.75 15.12
N SER A 108 7.09 6.02 14.10
CA SER A 108 6.76 6.99 13.03
C SER A 108 5.62 6.49 12.14
N HIS A 109 5.52 5.20 11.90
CA HIS A 109 4.45 4.53 11.16
C HIS A 109 3.30 4.13 12.11
N SER A 110 2.61 5.11 12.68
CA SER A 110 1.62 4.88 13.73
C SER A 110 0.42 4.04 13.26
N ARG A 111 -0.16 3.24 14.18
CA ARG A 111 -1.38 2.45 13.96
C ARG A 111 -2.54 3.32 13.47
N ILE A 112 -2.70 4.50 14.10
CA ILE A 112 -3.73 5.48 13.72
C ILE A 112 -3.55 5.95 12.27
N GLY A 113 -2.30 6.12 11.81
CA GLY A 113 -2.00 6.55 10.44
C GLY A 113 -2.39 5.51 9.39
N GLU A 114 -2.25 4.21 9.69
CA GLU A 114 -2.73 3.12 8.84
C GLU A 114 -4.27 3.06 8.84
N GLY A 115 -4.91 3.15 10.01
CA GLY A 115 -6.37 3.15 10.13
C GLY A 115 -7.02 4.32 9.40
N GLU A 116 -6.51 5.54 9.57
CA GLU A 116 -7.01 6.75 8.86
C GLU A 116 -6.88 6.60 7.34
N ALA A 117 -5.69 6.20 6.86
CA ALA A 117 -5.47 6.04 5.44
C ALA A 117 -6.36 4.94 4.84
N THR A 118 -6.57 3.83 5.55
CA THR A 118 -7.50 2.77 5.17
C THR A 118 -8.93 3.29 5.07
N HIS A 119 -9.40 4.04 6.08
CA HIS A 119 -10.73 4.67 6.05
C HIS A 119 -10.89 5.59 4.84
N ARG A 120 -9.90 6.45 4.57
CA ARG A 120 -9.91 7.40 3.45
C ARG A 120 -9.88 6.68 2.10
N ALA A 121 -9.05 5.66 1.93
CA ALA A 121 -9.03 4.83 0.73
C ALA A 121 -10.40 4.19 0.45
N ILE A 122 -11.06 3.66 1.48
CA ILE A 122 -12.42 3.11 1.40
C ILE A 122 -13.45 4.19 1.01
N ALA A 123 -13.36 5.38 1.60
CA ALA A 123 -14.27 6.49 1.26
C ALA A 123 -14.13 6.90 -0.21
N LEU A 124 -12.89 7.02 -0.72
CA LEU A 124 -12.61 7.34 -2.12
C LEU A 124 -13.14 6.23 -3.06
N SER A 125 -12.87 4.95 -2.75
CA SER A 125 -13.33 3.83 -3.56
C SER A 125 -14.87 3.75 -3.61
N ARG A 126 -15.53 4.00 -2.48
CA ARG A 126 -17.00 4.02 -2.39
C ARG A 126 -17.61 5.12 -3.25
N LEU A 127 -16.98 6.31 -3.31
CA LEU A 127 -17.48 7.42 -4.13
C LEU A 127 -17.58 7.06 -5.60
N VAL A 128 -16.62 6.29 -6.11
CA VAL A 128 -16.55 5.88 -7.54
C VAL A 128 -16.96 4.43 -7.78
N ASP A 129 -17.42 3.72 -6.75
CA ASP A 129 -17.88 2.31 -6.81
C ASP A 129 -16.80 1.36 -7.39
N THR A 130 -15.56 1.47 -6.92
CA THR A 130 -14.42 0.67 -7.41
C THR A 130 -14.02 -0.37 -6.38
N PRO A 131 -13.82 -1.64 -6.74
CA PRO A 131 -13.25 -2.63 -5.84
C PRO A 131 -11.78 -2.28 -5.52
N ILE A 132 -11.41 -2.42 -4.24
CA ILE A 132 -10.04 -2.19 -3.77
C ILE A 132 -9.52 -3.34 -2.90
N LEU A 133 -8.21 -3.50 -2.87
CA LEU A 133 -7.49 -4.37 -1.95
C LEU A 133 -6.53 -3.51 -1.10
N ILE A 134 -6.75 -3.48 0.21
CA ILE A 134 -5.77 -2.91 1.15
C ILE A 134 -4.71 -3.98 1.38
N VAL A 135 -3.48 -3.70 0.97
CA VAL A 135 -2.38 -4.67 1.04
C VAL A 135 -1.66 -4.61 2.40
N HIS A 136 -1.02 -5.72 2.79
CA HIS A 136 -0.16 -5.83 3.98
C HIS A 136 -0.73 -5.15 5.24
N VAL A 137 -2.02 -5.36 5.52
CA VAL A 137 -2.71 -4.84 6.71
C VAL A 137 -2.01 -5.34 7.97
N SER A 138 -1.63 -4.41 8.85
CA SER A 138 -0.85 -4.71 10.05
C SER A 138 -1.51 -4.30 11.36
N THR A 139 -2.67 -3.60 11.31
CA THR A 139 -3.31 -3.04 12.52
C THR A 139 -4.77 -3.43 12.64
N GLU A 140 -5.26 -3.46 13.90
CA GLU A 140 -6.68 -3.65 14.21
C GLU A 140 -7.53 -2.48 13.69
N GLU A 141 -6.99 -1.26 13.74
CA GLU A 141 -7.66 -0.05 13.24
C GLU A 141 -8.01 -0.20 11.76
N ALA A 142 -7.04 -0.62 10.93
CA ALA A 142 -7.27 -0.86 9.51
C ALA A 142 -8.22 -2.05 9.27
N THR A 143 -8.05 -3.15 10.01
CA THR A 143 -8.93 -4.33 9.94
C THR A 143 -10.38 -3.97 10.27
N THR A 144 -10.59 -3.12 11.27
CA THR A 144 -11.92 -2.64 11.67
C THR A 144 -12.59 -1.85 10.56
N GLU A 145 -11.86 -0.95 9.88
CA GLU A 145 -12.41 -0.19 8.75
C GLU A 145 -12.75 -1.09 7.55
N ILE A 146 -11.90 -2.08 7.25
CA ILE A 146 -12.16 -3.06 6.19
C ILE A 146 -13.43 -3.87 6.50
N ARG A 147 -13.55 -4.43 7.72
CA ARG A 147 -14.73 -5.18 8.14
C ARG A 147 -16.00 -4.36 8.05
N ARG A 148 -15.96 -3.13 8.57
CA ARG A 148 -17.09 -2.20 8.48
C ARG A 148 -17.53 -1.95 7.04
N ALA A 149 -16.59 -1.80 6.12
CA ALA A 149 -16.89 -1.63 4.71
C ALA A 149 -17.53 -2.89 4.11
N GLN A 150 -17.03 -4.07 4.45
CA GLN A 150 -17.58 -5.37 4.02
C GLN A 150 -19.00 -5.60 4.55
N ASP A 151 -19.26 -5.24 5.81
CA ASP A 151 -20.61 -5.32 6.42
C ASP A 151 -21.63 -4.40 5.71
N LEU A 152 -21.17 -3.32 5.08
CA LEU A 152 -21.96 -2.45 4.22
C LEU A 152 -22.10 -2.97 2.77
N GLY A 153 -21.54 -4.14 2.45
CA GLY A 153 -21.59 -4.73 1.11
C GLY A 153 -20.61 -4.12 0.11
N LEU A 154 -19.63 -3.32 0.56
CA LEU A 154 -18.61 -2.74 -0.32
C LEU A 154 -17.58 -3.79 -0.74
N LYS A 155 -17.07 -3.67 -1.96
CA LYS A 155 -16.04 -4.56 -2.51
C LYS A 155 -14.66 -4.15 -2.03
N VAL A 156 -14.42 -4.29 -0.73
CA VAL A 156 -13.14 -3.99 -0.07
C VAL A 156 -12.53 -5.28 0.42
N TYR A 157 -11.32 -5.55 -0.01
CA TYR A 157 -10.53 -6.71 0.38
C TYR A 157 -9.34 -6.25 1.22
N GLY A 158 -8.83 -7.15 2.06
CA GLY A 158 -7.61 -6.93 2.85
C GLY A 158 -6.72 -8.15 2.79
N GLU A 159 -5.42 -7.94 2.70
CA GLU A 159 -4.42 -8.98 2.86
C GLU A 159 -3.43 -8.59 3.94
N THR A 160 -2.87 -9.57 4.61
CA THR A 160 -1.75 -9.40 5.54
C THR A 160 -0.54 -10.16 5.03
N CYS A 161 0.60 -9.98 5.69
CA CYS A 161 1.84 -10.65 5.33
C CYS A 161 2.28 -11.62 6.43
N PRO A 162 2.97 -12.73 6.08
CA PRO A 162 3.41 -13.73 7.05
C PRO A 162 4.25 -13.15 8.19
N GLN A 163 5.10 -12.14 7.93
CA GLN A 163 5.93 -11.53 8.97
C GLN A 163 5.12 -10.95 10.13
N TYR A 164 3.91 -10.43 9.91
CA TYR A 164 3.07 -9.87 10.98
C TYR A 164 2.48 -10.94 11.92
N LEU A 165 2.57 -12.22 11.53
CA LEU A 165 2.16 -13.34 12.37
C LEU A 165 3.27 -13.80 13.33
N PHE A 166 4.52 -13.41 13.10
CA PHE A 166 5.70 -13.94 13.81
C PHE A 166 6.61 -12.85 14.38
N LEU A 167 6.61 -11.65 13.82
CA LEU A 167 7.45 -10.53 14.25
C LEU A 167 6.60 -9.48 14.97
N THR A 168 7.21 -8.86 15.98
CA THR A 168 6.61 -7.76 16.73
C THR A 168 7.49 -6.52 16.67
N ALA A 169 7.01 -5.39 17.18
CA ALA A 169 7.77 -4.16 17.30
C ALA A 169 9.07 -4.34 18.12
N ASP A 170 9.09 -5.30 19.06
CA ASP A 170 10.28 -5.63 19.85
C ASP A 170 11.43 -6.18 18.99
N ASP A 171 11.15 -6.77 17.85
CA ASP A 171 12.19 -7.21 16.91
C ASP A 171 12.98 -6.05 16.29
N LEU A 172 12.42 -4.84 16.29
CA LEU A 172 13.13 -3.64 15.85
C LEU A 172 14.00 -3.04 16.97
N ASP A 173 13.76 -3.40 18.25
CA ASP A 173 14.51 -2.88 19.42
C ASP A 173 15.65 -3.83 19.79
N LYS A 174 16.59 -4.01 18.87
CA LYS A 174 17.83 -4.78 19.06
C LYS A 174 19.04 -3.87 19.10
N ASP A 175 20.11 -4.35 19.69
CA ASP A 175 21.36 -3.59 19.84
C ASP A 175 21.89 -3.06 18.49
N GLY A 176 22.29 -1.80 18.50
CA GLY A 176 22.85 -1.12 17.34
C GLY A 176 21.88 -1.08 16.15
N MET A 177 22.29 -1.63 15.01
CA MET A 177 21.50 -1.69 13.76
C MET A 177 20.89 -3.06 13.48
N GLU A 178 20.96 -4.01 14.40
CA GLU A 178 20.40 -5.36 14.20
C GLU A 178 18.89 -5.34 13.98
N GLY A 179 18.16 -4.44 14.66
CA GLY A 179 16.74 -4.24 14.46
C GLY A 179 16.34 -3.80 13.04
N ALA A 180 17.27 -3.17 12.28
CA ALA A 180 16.99 -2.74 10.91
C ALA A 180 16.67 -3.90 9.95
N LYS A 181 17.10 -5.12 10.27
CA LYS A 181 16.79 -6.34 9.49
C LYS A 181 15.30 -6.69 9.48
N PHE A 182 14.55 -6.16 10.44
CA PHE A 182 13.12 -6.41 10.63
C PHE A 182 12.25 -5.23 10.21
N CYS A 183 12.86 -4.13 9.74
CA CYS A 183 12.10 -2.98 9.23
C CYS A 183 11.37 -3.35 7.94
N CYS A 184 10.07 -3.12 7.94
CA CYS A 184 9.21 -3.13 6.76
C CYS A 184 8.12 -2.07 6.92
N SER A 185 7.39 -1.73 5.88
CA SER A 185 6.30 -0.75 5.93
C SER A 185 5.03 -1.35 5.32
N PRO A 186 3.96 -1.39 6.10
CA PRO A 186 3.86 -1.07 7.54
C PRO A 186 4.78 -1.92 8.40
N PRO A 187 5.20 -1.42 9.59
CA PRO A 187 6.09 -2.18 10.47
C PRO A 187 5.35 -3.30 11.24
N PRO A 188 6.08 -4.29 11.80
CA PRO A 188 5.54 -5.16 12.82
C PRO A 188 4.97 -4.35 13.99
N ARG A 189 3.89 -4.84 14.58
CA ARG A 189 3.15 -4.18 15.66
C ARG A 189 3.37 -4.89 17.00
N ASP A 190 2.71 -4.38 18.03
CA ASP A 190 2.72 -5.01 19.35
C ASP A 190 2.13 -6.42 19.26
N ALA A 191 2.55 -7.30 20.20
CA ALA A 191 1.84 -8.56 20.40
C ALA A 191 0.42 -8.25 20.89
N ALA A 192 -0.58 -8.80 20.24
CA ALA A 192 -1.99 -8.64 20.63
C ALA A 192 -2.31 -9.39 21.93
#